data_e4c6d5cc517b7cc08f5e0275e4a6a17c
#
_entry.id   e4c6d5cc517b7cc08f5e0275e4a6a17c
#
_cell.length_a   1.000
_cell.length_b   1.000
_cell.length_c   1.000
_cell.angle_alpha   90.00
_cell.angle_beta   90.00
_cell.angle_gamma   90.00
#
_symmetry.space_group_name_H-M   'P 1'
#
loop_
_entity.id
_entity.type
_entity.pdbx_description
1 polymer ?
#
loop_
_entity_poly.entity_id
_entity_poly.type
_entity_poly.pdbx_seq_one_letter_code
_entity_poly.pdbx_strand_id
1 'polypeptide(L)'
;MSDVRETLEKAYNELSIKDFPDGERIKFIAALGASGDIDYHYKLICDSWKSGRRLYLENSFDRHGPDGLEFLFTKISEAEDEVIKVLTEYLIAEILSKSRHREFYTGFCERLIPILTSDIKICDEILRRKLIIALGWVGTSNEISFLTRQMLSEDDVLCRVWSASSLMQLSFHGIGKEEICEASKDAFAKVLADEKDIQACGLILESVQTLFGKKWVSPSAVEDVDEAKIEKGRKSALRFLSK
;
A
#
# COMPACT_ATOMS: atom_id res chain seq x y z
N MET A 1 21.03 22.36 -15.83
CA MET A 1 20.20 21.11 -15.91
C MET A 1 20.84 20.02 -16.78
N SER A 2 21.48 20.30 -17.92
CA SER A 2 22.11 19.28 -18.77
C SER A 2 23.22 18.48 -18.07
N ASP A 3 24.09 19.12 -17.31
CA ASP A 3 25.27 18.53 -16.65
C ASP A 3 24.88 17.50 -15.55
N VAL A 4 23.85 17.79 -14.76
CA VAL A 4 23.37 16.87 -13.70
C VAL A 4 22.76 15.61 -14.32
N ARG A 5 21.92 15.79 -15.35
CA ARG A 5 21.28 14.66 -16.05
C ARG A 5 22.32 13.76 -16.74
N GLU A 6 23.27 14.33 -17.44
CA GLU A 6 24.36 13.59 -18.10
C GLU A 6 25.18 12.78 -17.08
N THR A 7 25.45 13.35 -15.90
CA THR A 7 26.15 12.65 -14.82
C THR A 7 25.34 11.47 -14.30
N LEU A 8 24.02 11.62 -14.10
CA LEU A 8 23.13 10.55 -13.67
C LEU A 8 22.97 9.46 -14.73
N GLU A 9 22.85 9.81 -16.00
CA GLU A 9 22.77 8.87 -17.11
C GLU A 9 24.04 8.03 -17.23
N LYS A 10 25.21 8.65 -17.09
CA LYS A 10 26.49 7.95 -17.07
C LYS A 10 26.58 6.97 -15.89
N ALA A 11 26.22 7.42 -14.69
CA ALA A 11 26.21 6.58 -13.49
C ALA A 11 25.23 5.40 -13.62
N TYR A 12 24.03 5.63 -14.17
CA TYR A 12 23.06 4.58 -14.41
C TYR A 12 23.58 3.52 -15.39
N ASN A 13 24.20 3.95 -16.50
CA ASN A 13 24.79 3.06 -17.49
C ASN A 13 25.92 2.22 -16.91
N GLU A 14 26.81 2.81 -16.10
CA GLU A 14 27.88 2.11 -15.40
C GLU A 14 27.33 1.06 -14.43
N LEU A 15 26.26 1.39 -13.68
CA LEU A 15 25.57 0.47 -12.78
C LEU A 15 24.91 -0.69 -13.55
N SER A 16 24.28 -0.37 -14.68
CA SER A 16 23.60 -1.38 -15.51
C SER A 16 24.57 -2.41 -16.06
N ILE A 17 25.79 -2.00 -16.47
CA ILE A 17 26.86 -2.91 -16.92
C ILE A 17 27.30 -3.87 -15.80
N LYS A 18 27.28 -3.42 -14.54
CA LYS A 18 27.67 -4.17 -13.36
C LYS A 18 26.53 -4.95 -12.70
N ASP A 19 25.35 -4.97 -13.32
CA ASP A 19 24.11 -5.53 -12.78
C ASP A 19 23.70 -4.95 -11.41
N PHE A 20 23.82 -3.63 -11.25
CA PHE A 20 23.34 -2.85 -10.09
C PHE A 20 23.81 -3.35 -8.72
N PRO A 21 25.12 -3.36 -8.41
CA PRO A 21 25.63 -3.79 -7.11
C PRO A 21 25.02 -2.96 -5.97
N ASP A 22 24.60 -3.59 -4.88
CA ASP A 22 23.79 -2.95 -3.81
C ASP A 22 24.38 -1.65 -3.28
N GLY A 23 25.65 -1.61 -2.95
CA GLY A 23 26.28 -0.42 -2.37
C GLY A 23 26.34 0.78 -3.33
N GLU A 24 26.56 0.53 -4.63
CA GLU A 24 26.59 1.56 -5.66
C GLU A 24 25.15 2.00 -6.00
N ARG A 25 24.20 1.06 -6.06
CA ARG A 25 22.78 1.32 -6.29
C ARG A 25 22.19 2.23 -5.22
N ILE A 26 22.46 1.97 -3.92
CA ILE A 26 21.97 2.82 -2.82
C ILE A 26 22.49 4.25 -2.95
N LYS A 27 23.77 4.44 -3.33
CA LYS A 27 24.33 5.77 -3.57
C LYS A 27 23.65 6.48 -4.74
N PHE A 28 23.37 5.73 -5.82
CA PHE A 28 22.68 6.25 -6.98
C PHE A 28 21.24 6.68 -6.66
N ILE A 29 20.49 5.85 -5.90
CA ILE A 29 19.15 6.20 -5.41
C ILE A 29 19.19 7.52 -4.62
N ALA A 30 20.16 7.67 -3.72
CA ALA A 30 20.32 8.90 -2.96
C ALA A 30 20.63 10.12 -3.86
N ALA A 31 21.44 9.93 -4.90
CA ALA A 31 21.78 10.98 -5.88
C ALA A 31 20.55 11.39 -6.71
N LEU A 32 19.71 10.44 -7.15
CA LEU A 32 18.45 10.72 -7.84
C LEU A 32 17.54 11.61 -7.01
N GLY A 33 17.28 11.27 -5.75
CA GLY A 33 16.43 12.08 -4.87
C GLY A 33 16.99 13.47 -4.55
N ALA A 34 18.31 13.67 -4.68
CA ALA A 34 18.96 14.95 -4.45
C ALA A 34 19.11 15.79 -5.73
N SER A 35 18.88 15.24 -6.90
CA SER A 35 19.22 15.85 -8.19
C SER A 35 18.31 17.00 -8.60
N GLY A 36 17.07 17.03 -8.12
CA GLY A 36 16.03 17.94 -8.63
C GLY A 36 15.53 17.61 -10.05
N ASP A 37 16.07 16.59 -10.73
CA ASP A 37 15.58 16.13 -12.04
C ASP A 37 14.46 15.08 -11.85
N ILE A 38 13.27 15.57 -11.48
CA ILE A 38 12.09 14.76 -11.15
C ILE A 38 11.68 13.88 -12.35
N ASP A 39 11.69 14.45 -13.56
CA ASP A 39 11.29 13.75 -14.78
C ASP A 39 12.20 12.56 -15.09
N TYR A 40 13.52 12.75 -15.00
CA TYR A 40 14.48 11.68 -15.21
C TYR A 40 14.37 10.58 -14.13
N HIS A 41 14.22 10.99 -12.87
CA HIS A 41 14.03 10.05 -11.78
C HIS A 41 12.78 9.16 -12.01
N TYR A 42 11.65 9.79 -12.33
CA TYR A 42 10.41 9.07 -12.59
C TYR A 42 10.50 8.18 -13.83
N LYS A 43 11.16 8.65 -14.90
CA LYS A 43 11.42 7.83 -16.09
C LYS A 43 12.14 6.54 -15.72
N LEU A 44 13.20 6.60 -14.93
CA LEU A 44 13.95 5.41 -14.50
C LEU A 44 13.11 4.48 -13.63
N ILE A 45 12.23 5.01 -12.78
CA ILE A 45 11.27 4.23 -12.00
C ILE A 45 10.33 3.47 -12.94
N CYS A 46 9.73 4.14 -13.92
CA CYS A 46 8.85 3.48 -14.91
C CYS A 46 9.59 2.40 -15.72
N ASP A 47 10.83 2.66 -16.15
CA ASP A 47 11.66 1.69 -16.87
C ASP A 47 11.95 0.46 -15.99
N SER A 48 12.20 0.65 -14.70
CA SER A 48 12.36 -0.42 -13.70
C SER A 48 11.08 -1.25 -13.56
N TRP A 49 9.92 -0.62 -13.42
CA TRP A 49 8.63 -1.30 -13.34
C TRP A 49 8.32 -2.12 -14.60
N LYS A 50 8.50 -1.53 -15.78
CA LYS A 50 8.28 -2.21 -17.08
C LYS A 50 9.20 -3.41 -17.29
N SER A 51 10.43 -3.31 -16.84
CA SER A 51 11.41 -4.42 -16.95
C SER A 51 11.24 -5.52 -15.88
N GLY A 52 10.38 -5.31 -14.87
CA GLY A 52 10.22 -6.20 -13.73
C GLY A 52 11.43 -6.24 -12.78
N ARG A 53 12.42 -5.36 -12.97
CA ARG A 53 13.60 -5.27 -12.11
C ARG A 53 13.25 -4.51 -10.82
N ARG A 54 13.59 -5.09 -9.68
CA ARG A 54 13.38 -4.45 -8.35
C ARG A 54 14.59 -3.59 -7.98
N LEU A 55 14.75 -2.45 -8.66
CA LEU A 55 15.85 -1.53 -8.38
C LEU A 55 15.59 -0.61 -7.19
N TYR A 56 14.33 -0.48 -6.76
CA TYR A 56 13.90 0.37 -5.63
C TYR A 56 14.27 1.85 -5.81
N LEU A 57 14.25 2.34 -7.04
CA LEU A 57 14.59 3.73 -7.36
C LEU A 57 13.60 4.71 -6.74
N GLU A 58 12.37 4.27 -6.51
CA GLU A 58 11.29 5.00 -5.84
C GLU A 58 11.59 5.40 -4.40
N ASN A 59 12.51 4.72 -3.72
CA ASN A 59 12.78 4.91 -2.29
C ASN A 59 13.28 6.31 -1.90
N SER A 60 13.74 7.11 -2.84
CA SER A 60 14.18 8.48 -2.59
C SER A 60 13.33 9.54 -3.29
N PHE A 61 12.23 9.16 -3.92
CA PHE A 61 11.38 10.09 -4.66
C PHE A 61 10.70 11.11 -3.73
N ASP A 62 10.45 10.75 -2.48
CA ASP A 62 9.92 11.61 -1.42
C ASP A 62 10.77 12.88 -1.18
N ARG A 63 12.06 12.84 -1.54
CA ARG A 63 12.96 13.99 -1.43
C ARG A 63 12.61 15.15 -2.35
N HIS A 64 11.86 14.89 -3.42
CA HIS A 64 11.34 15.96 -4.30
C HIS A 64 10.19 16.75 -3.65
N GLY A 65 9.69 16.32 -2.50
CA GLY A 65 8.68 17.02 -1.73
C GLY A 65 7.37 17.28 -2.49
N PRO A 66 6.73 18.46 -2.26
CA PRO A 66 5.48 18.80 -2.93
C PRO A 66 5.59 18.85 -4.46
N ASP A 67 6.72 19.33 -5.00
CA ASP A 67 6.92 19.41 -6.46
C ASP A 67 6.92 18.00 -7.09
N GLY A 68 7.53 17.03 -6.39
CA GLY A 68 7.48 15.62 -6.80
C GLY A 68 6.07 15.06 -6.80
N LEU A 69 5.26 15.37 -5.78
CA LEU A 69 3.87 14.94 -5.71
C LEU A 69 3.02 15.57 -6.83
N GLU A 70 3.13 16.88 -7.07
CA GLU A 70 2.43 17.55 -8.17
C GLU A 70 2.80 16.94 -9.53
N PHE A 71 4.08 16.64 -9.73
CA PHE A 71 4.54 15.96 -10.94
C PHE A 71 3.88 14.57 -11.08
N LEU A 72 3.83 13.76 -10.02
CA LEU A 72 3.19 12.44 -10.07
C LEU A 72 1.68 12.53 -10.34
N PHE A 73 0.96 13.51 -9.78
CA PHE A 73 -0.45 13.72 -10.09
C PHE A 73 -0.66 14.08 -11.57
N THR A 74 0.24 14.88 -12.15
CA THR A 74 0.22 15.14 -13.59
C THR A 74 0.40 13.85 -14.37
N LYS A 75 1.35 12.99 -13.98
CA LYS A 75 1.61 11.72 -14.64
C LYS A 75 0.45 10.73 -14.54
N ILE A 76 -0.30 10.70 -13.43
CA ILE A 76 -1.56 9.92 -13.34
C ILE A 76 -2.56 10.38 -14.41
N SER A 77 -2.74 11.70 -14.58
CA SER A 77 -3.70 12.24 -15.55
C SER A 77 -3.31 12.04 -17.02
N GLU A 78 -2.02 11.88 -17.29
CA GLU A 78 -1.44 11.63 -18.62
C GLU A 78 -1.27 10.14 -18.94
N ALA A 79 -1.44 9.24 -17.95
CA ALA A 79 -1.11 7.83 -18.10
C ALA A 79 -2.11 7.11 -19.04
N GLU A 80 -1.59 6.52 -20.10
CA GLU A 80 -2.32 5.60 -20.99
C GLU A 80 -2.20 4.13 -20.54
N ASP A 81 -1.11 3.80 -19.83
CA ASP A 81 -0.81 2.48 -19.29
C ASP A 81 -1.39 2.35 -17.87
N GLU A 82 -2.39 1.49 -17.71
CA GLU A 82 -3.10 1.24 -16.46
C GLU A 82 -2.15 0.74 -15.34
N VAL A 83 -1.15 -0.08 -15.68
CA VAL A 83 -0.16 -0.58 -14.72
C VAL A 83 0.67 0.59 -14.18
N ILE A 84 1.20 1.44 -15.06
CA ILE A 84 1.99 2.60 -14.66
C ILE A 84 1.15 3.59 -13.86
N LYS A 85 -0.12 3.79 -14.25
CA LYS A 85 -1.06 4.64 -13.50
C LYS A 85 -1.19 4.17 -12.06
N VAL A 86 -1.57 2.92 -11.84
CA VAL A 86 -1.77 2.35 -10.50
C VAL A 86 -0.48 2.32 -9.67
N LEU A 87 0.66 2.00 -10.29
CA LEU A 87 1.94 2.03 -9.60
C LEU A 87 2.33 3.44 -9.17
N THR A 88 1.95 4.47 -9.96
CA THR A 88 2.18 5.88 -9.62
C THR A 88 1.26 6.32 -8.47
N GLU A 89 -0.01 5.91 -8.48
CA GLU A 89 -0.95 6.14 -7.37
C GLU A 89 -0.46 5.51 -6.07
N TYR A 90 0.01 4.27 -6.16
CA TYR A 90 0.62 3.56 -5.03
C TYR A 90 1.87 4.29 -4.50
N LEU A 91 2.73 4.79 -5.38
CA LEU A 91 3.91 5.57 -5.01
C LEU A 91 3.53 6.87 -4.28
N ILE A 92 2.51 7.61 -4.77
CA ILE A 92 2.02 8.80 -4.07
C ILE A 92 1.53 8.44 -2.67
N ALA A 93 0.73 7.38 -2.52
CA ALA A 93 0.24 6.93 -1.22
C ALA A 93 1.39 6.54 -0.27
N GLU A 94 2.42 5.85 -0.77
CA GLU A 94 3.60 5.50 0.00
C GLU A 94 4.37 6.74 0.49
N ILE A 95 4.58 7.73 -0.37
CA ILE A 95 5.23 9.00 0.00
C ILE A 95 4.39 9.72 1.06
N LEU A 96 3.08 9.80 0.88
CA LEU A 96 2.18 10.46 1.83
C LEU A 96 2.17 9.73 3.18
N SER A 97 2.20 8.40 3.20
CA SER A 97 2.23 7.63 4.46
C SER A 97 3.42 7.98 5.35
N LYS A 98 4.54 8.36 4.75
CA LYS A 98 5.79 8.80 5.42
C LYS A 98 5.79 10.30 5.74
N SER A 99 4.90 11.08 5.13
CA SER A 99 4.91 12.55 5.16
C SER A 99 3.77 13.18 5.98
N ARG A 100 3.14 12.44 6.88
CA ARG A 100 1.96 12.86 7.66
C ARG A 100 2.15 14.11 8.51
N HIS A 101 3.37 14.37 8.94
CA HIS A 101 3.75 15.54 9.72
C HIS A 101 3.96 16.80 8.85
N ARG A 102 3.82 16.69 7.55
CA ARG A 102 4.03 17.80 6.61
C ARG A 102 2.72 18.53 6.35
N GLU A 103 2.79 19.86 6.22
CA GLU A 103 1.64 20.73 5.97
C GLU A 103 0.86 20.38 4.69
N PHE A 104 1.55 19.87 3.67
CA PHE A 104 0.95 19.48 2.40
C PHE A 104 0.15 18.17 2.45
N TYR A 105 0.32 17.36 3.50
CA TYR A 105 -0.23 15.99 3.58
C TYR A 105 -1.73 15.93 3.29
N THR A 106 -2.53 16.68 4.03
CA THR A 106 -3.99 16.64 3.94
C THR A 106 -4.49 16.96 2.53
N GLY A 107 -3.97 18.04 1.92
CA GLY A 107 -4.41 18.44 0.59
C GLY A 107 -4.11 17.42 -0.50
N PHE A 108 -2.97 16.71 -0.41
CA PHE A 108 -2.66 15.64 -1.35
C PHE A 108 -3.47 14.37 -1.09
N CYS A 109 -3.77 14.03 0.16
CA CYS A 109 -4.67 12.91 0.48
C CYS A 109 -6.08 13.15 -0.06
N GLU A 110 -6.64 14.36 0.11
CA GLU A 110 -7.97 14.73 -0.41
C GLU A 110 -8.06 14.59 -1.94
N ARG A 111 -6.95 14.78 -2.65
CA ARG A 111 -6.87 14.59 -4.10
C ARG A 111 -6.71 13.12 -4.50
N LEU A 112 -5.93 12.35 -3.73
CA LEU A 112 -5.60 10.95 -4.07
C LEU A 112 -6.75 9.98 -3.77
N ILE A 113 -7.42 10.12 -2.63
CA ILE A 113 -8.46 9.19 -2.17
C ILE A 113 -9.57 8.96 -3.22
N PRO A 114 -10.14 10.01 -3.85
CA PRO A 114 -11.15 9.81 -4.91
C PRO A 114 -10.61 9.04 -6.12
N ILE A 115 -9.34 9.21 -6.49
CA ILE A 115 -8.70 8.49 -7.59
C ILE A 115 -8.61 7.01 -7.22
N LEU A 116 -8.04 6.67 -6.06
CA LEU A 116 -7.91 5.30 -5.58
C LEU A 116 -9.27 4.58 -5.52
N THR A 117 -10.29 5.24 -4.99
CA THR A 117 -11.64 4.66 -4.86
C THR A 117 -12.33 4.46 -6.21
N SER A 118 -12.05 5.31 -7.20
CA SER A 118 -12.54 5.15 -8.57
C SER A 118 -11.87 3.97 -9.26
N ASP A 119 -10.57 3.87 -9.15
CA ASP A 119 -9.74 2.94 -9.92
C ASP A 119 -9.68 1.53 -9.31
N ILE A 120 -10.18 1.33 -8.10
CA ILE A 120 -10.22 0.00 -7.45
C ILE A 120 -11.07 -1.04 -8.19
N LYS A 121 -11.87 -0.62 -9.16
CA LYS A 121 -12.66 -1.51 -10.03
C LYS A 121 -11.85 -2.19 -11.13
N ILE A 122 -10.56 -1.96 -11.18
CA ILE A 122 -9.64 -2.59 -12.13
C ILE A 122 -9.74 -4.12 -12.09
N CYS A 123 -9.68 -4.76 -13.25
CA CYS A 123 -9.81 -6.21 -13.35
C CYS A 123 -8.59 -6.96 -12.79
N ASP A 124 -7.39 -6.38 -12.91
CA ASP A 124 -6.16 -6.97 -12.40
C ASP A 124 -6.14 -6.96 -10.86
N GLU A 125 -6.15 -8.16 -10.26
CA GLU A 125 -6.21 -8.33 -8.81
C GLU A 125 -4.94 -7.84 -8.11
N ILE A 126 -3.77 -7.93 -8.75
CA ILE A 126 -2.50 -7.49 -8.18
C ILE A 126 -2.49 -5.96 -8.08
N LEU A 127 -2.98 -5.28 -9.10
CA LEU A 127 -3.13 -3.82 -9.08
C LEU A 127 -4.21 -3.40 -8.09
N ARG A 128 -5.34 -4.09 -8.05
CA ARG A 128 -6.42 -3.83 -7.09
C ARG A 128 -5.94 -3.94 -5.63
N ARG A 129 -5.12 -4.95 -5.32
CA ARG A 129 -4.49 -5.07 -3.98
C ARG A 129 -3.65 -3.85 -3.63
N LYS A 130 -2.90 -3.28 -4.58
CA LYS A 130 -2.10 -2.07 -4.35
C LYS A 130 -2.99 -0.86 -4.00
N LEU A 131 -4.11 -0.70 -4.71
CA LEU A 131 -5.06 0.38 -4.44
C LEU A 131 -5.71 0.23 -3.05
N ILE A 132 -6.07 -0.99 -2.66
CA ILE A 132 -6.59 -1.30 -1.32
C ILE A 132 -5.56 -0.95 -0.23
N ILE A 133 -4.31 -1.34 -0.41
CA ILE A 133 -3.21 -1.02 0.52
C ILE A 133 -3.01 0.50 0.60
N ALA A 134 -2.99 1.18 -0.55
CA ALA A 134 -2.85 2.63 -0.61
C ALA A 134 -3.95 3.35 0.17
N LEU A 135 -5.21 2.90 0.05
CA LEU A 135 -6.32 3.42 0.85
C LEU A 135 -6.12 3.22 2.36
N GLY A 136 -5.53 2.10 2.78
CA GLY A 136 -5.19 1.87 4.18
C GLY A 136 -4.17 2.87 4.72
N TRP A 137 -3.31 3.41 3.86
CA TRP A 137 -2.27 4.37 4.25
C TRP A 137 -2.75 5.82 4.30
N VAL A 138 -3.65 6.22 3.40
CA VAL A 138 -4.05 7.63 3.24
C VAL A 138 -5.52 7.88 3.52
N GLY A 139 -6.33 6.84 3.66
CA GLY A 139 -7.77 6.94 3.88
C GLY A 139 -8.14 7.62 5.19
N THR A 140 -9.38 8.05 5.25
CA THR A 140 -10.03 8.68 6.40
C THR A 140 -11.13 7.78 6.98
N SER A 141 -11.89 8.25 7.96
CA SER A 141 -13.08 7.55 8.48
C SER A 141 -14.10 7.22 7.38
N ASN A 142 -14.15 8.02 6.31
CA ASN A 142 -15.10 7.83 5.21
C ASN A 142 -14.81 6.52 4.43
N GLU A 143 -13.55 6.07 4.39
CA GLU A 143 -13.14 4.88 3.67
C GLU A 143 -13.36 3.58 4.45
N ILE A 144 -13.73 3.64 5.74
CA ILE A 144 -14.02 2.45 6.56
C ILE A 144 -15.14 1.62 5.91
N SER A 145 -16.24 2.24 5.54
CA SER A 145 -17.37 1.54 4.90
C SER A 145 -17.02 0.95 3.55
N PHE A 146 -16.15 1.63 2.81
CA PHE A 146 -15.65 1.16 1.52
C PHE A 146 -14.77 -0.08 1.69
N LEU A 147 -13.74 -0.03 2.55
CA LEU A 147 -12.85 -1.15 2.83
C LEU A 147 -13.60 -2.35 3.44
N THR A 148 -14.58 -2.09 4.30
CA THR A 148 -15.47 -3.11 4.86
C THR A 148 -16.23 -3.86 3.76
N ARG A 149 -16.76 -3.14 2.78
CA ARG A 149 -17.45 -3.73 1.64
C ARG A 149 -16.50 -4.54 0.76
N GLN A 150 -15.31 -4.02 0.46
CA GLN A 150 -14.30 -4.76 -0.29
C GLN A 150 -13.93 -6.08 0.41
N MET A 151 -13.71 -6.04 1.73
CA MET A 151 -13.43 -7.22 2.54
C MET A 151 -14.51 -8.30 2.43
N LEU A 152 -15.79 -7.91 2.25
CA LEU A 152 -16.93 -8.84 2.21
C LEU A 152 -17.28 -9.33 0.80
N SER A 153 -17.02 -8.55 -0.23
CA SER A 153 -17.54 -8.78 -1.59
C SER A 153 -16.48 -9.15 -2.62
N GLU A 154 -15.20 -9.05 -2.30
CA GLU A 154 -14.13 -9.39 -3.22
C GLU A 154 -14.04 -10.89 -3.47
N ASP A 155 -13.93 -11.29 -4.74
CA ASP A 155 -13.71 -12.67 -5.13
C ASP A 155 -12.26 -13.10 -4.84
N ASP A 156 -11.30 -12.20 -5.05
CA ASP A 156 -9.89 -12.45 -4.76
C ASP A 156 -9.61 -12.51 -3.26
N VAL A 157 -9.05 -13.63 -2.82
CA VAL A 157 -8.74 -13.90 -1.41
C VAL A 157 -7.81 -12.84 -0.82
N LEU A 158 -6.77 -12.44 -1.55
CA LEU A 158 -5.81 -11.47 -1.04
C LEU A 158 -6.38 -10.05 -1.03
N CYS A 159 -7.30 -9.70 -1.92
CA CYS A 159 -8.03 -8.43 -1.82
C CYS A 159 -8.86 -8.36 -0.54
N ARG A 160 -9.51 -9.46 -0.11
CA ARG A 160 -10.21 -9.53 1.18
C ARG A 160 -9.25 -9.34 2.36
N VAL A 161 -8.13 -10.07 2.35
CA VAL A 161 -7.08 -9.97 3.38
C VAL A 161 -6.53 -8.55 3.47
N TRP A 162 -6.17 -7.94 2.33
CA TRP A 162 -5.64 -6.58 2.32
C TRP A 162 -6.66 -5.54 2.74
N SER A 163 -7.96 -5.75 2.47
CA SER A 163 -9.02 -4.87 2.97
C SER A 163 -9.11 -4.90 4.50
N ALA A 164 -9.02 -6.10 5.11
CA ALA A 164 -8.94 -6.25 6.57
C ALA A 164 -7.68 -5.58 7.15
N SER A 165 -6.54 -5.77 6.50
CA SER A 165 -5.28 -5.14 6.89
C SER A 165 -5.33 -3.61 6.74
N SER A 166 -5.97 -3.09 5.69
CA SER A 166 -6.12 -1.66 5.46
C SER A 166 -7.00 -0.99 6.51
N LEU A 167 -8.08 -1.65 6.97
CA LEU A 167 -8.86 -1.18 8.12
C LEU A 167 -7.98 -1.07 9.38
N MET A 168 -7.09 -2.04 9.63
CA MET A 168 -6.13 -1.97 10.72
C MET A 168 -5.12 -0.83 10.51
N GLN A 169 -4.62 -0.64 9.29
CA GLN A 169 -3.66 0.43 8.95
C GLN A 169 -4.24 1.82 9.21
N LEU A 170 -5.52 2.07 8.91
CA LEU A 170 -6.18 3.33 9.24
C LEU A 170 -5.98 3.73 10.72
N SER A 171 -5.97 2.74 11.63
CA SER A 171 -5.74 3.01 13.07
C SER A 171 -4.31 3.49 13.37
N PHE A 172 -3.32 3.05 12.62
CA PHE A 172 -1.94 3.55 12.74
C PHE A 172 -1.77 4.90 12.05
N HIS A 173 -2.72 5.23 11.17
CA HIS A 173 -2.74 6.47 10.41
C HIS A 173 -3.67 7.55 10.99
N GLY A 174 -4.07 7.42 12.25
CA GLY A 174 -4.70 8.49 13.04
C GLY A 174 -6.21 8.43 13.10
N ILE A 175 -6.85 7.41 12.52
CA ILE A 175 -8.27 7.15 12.71
C ILE A 175 -8.47 6.43 14.06
N GLY A 176 -9.47 6.84 14.83
CA GLY A 176 -9.74 6.24 16.14
C GLY A 176 -10.03 4.74 16.05
N LYS A 177 -9.35 3.93 16.87
CA LYS A 177 -9.59 2.47 16.88
C LYS A 177 -11.02 2.12 17.20
N GLU A 178 -11.62 2.83 18.13
CA GLU A 178 -13.00 2.64 18.57
C GLU A 178 -13.97 2.83 17.42
N GLU A 179 -13.77 3.88 16.62
CA GLU A 179 -14.57 4.19 15.42
C GLU A 179 -14.47 3.07 14.38
N ILE A 180 -13.24 2.60 14.08
CA ILE A 180 -13.03 1.51 13.13
C ILE A 180 -13.67 0.22 13.66
N CYS A 181 -13.47 -0.10 14.94
CA CYS A 181 -14.03 -1.30 15.57
C CYS A 181 -15.55 -1.31 15.53
N GLU A 182 -16.19 -0.18 15.86
CA GLU A 182 -17.64 -0.05 15.84
C GLU A 182 -18.20 -0.23 14.42
N ALA A 183 -17.59 0.44 13.45
CA ALA A 183 -18.06 0.42 12.07
C ALA A 183 -17.78 -0.90 11.32
N SER A 184 -16.79 -1.70 11.76
CA SER A 184 -16.35 -2.91 11.03
C SER A 184 -16.62 -4.23 11.76
N LYS A 185 -17.08 -4.20 13.01
CA LYS A 185 -17.26 -5.39 13.86
C LYS A 185 -18.06 -6.50 13.21
N ASP A 186 -19.25 -6.18 12.69
CA ASP A 186 -20.14 -7.16 12.07
C ASP A 186 -19.57 -7.73 10.78
N ALA A 187 -18.85 -6.91 10.03
CA ALA A 187 -18.18 -7.33 8.81
C ALA A 187 -17.01 -8.27 9.11
N PHE A 188 -16.23 -7.99 10.15
CA PHE A 188 -15.20 -8.92 10.60
C PHE A 188 -15.79 -10.25 11.10
N ALA A 189 -16.90 -10.21 11.83
CA ALA A 189 -17.59 -11.42 12.23
C ALA A 189 -18.03 -12.24 11.01
N LYS A 190 -18.60 -11.58 10.01
CA LYS A 190 -19.07 -12.24 8.79
C LYS A 190 -17.93 -12.83 7.97
N VAL A 191 -16.89 -12.04 7.65
CA VAL A 191 -15.76 -12.54 6.86
C VAL A 191 -15.05 -13.70 7.56
N LEU A 192 -14.87 -13.65 8.89
CA LEU A 192 -14.29 -14.75 9.64
C LEU A 192 -15.21 -15.99 9.67
N ALA A 193 -16.53 -15.83 9.60
CA ALA A 193 -17.45 -16.96 9.52
C ALA A 193 -17.41 -17.64 8.13
N ASP A 194 -17.29 -16.85 7.07
CA ASP A 194 -17.48 -17.31 5.69
C ASP A 194 -16.16 -17.69 4.99
N GLU A 195 -14.98 -17.18 5.47
CA GLU A 195 -13.68 -17.44 4.83
C GLU A 195 -13.30 -18.92 4.90
N LYS A 196 -13.00 -19.49 3.73
CA LYS A 196 -12.65 -20.91 3.57
C LYS A 196 -11.15 -21.14 3.48
N ASP A 197 -10.40 -20.13 3.03
CA ASP A 197 -8.96 -20.21 2.97
C ASP A 197 -8.38 -19.99 4.38
N ILE A 198 -7.71 -21.02 4.89
CA ILE A 198 -7.22 -21.02 6.28
C ILE A 198 -6.09 -20.00 6.48
N GLN A 199 -5.24 -19.76 5.48
CA GLN A 199 -4.18 -18.76 5.56
C GLN A 199 -4.78 -17.35 5.57
N ALA A 200 -5.75 -17.09 4.69
CA ALA A 200 -6.48 -15.83 4.68
C ALA A 200 -7.20 -15.58 6.00
N CYS A 201 -7.87 -16.60 6.54
CA CYS A 201 -8.49 -16.52 7.87
C CYS A 201 -7.49 -16.12 8.95
N GLY A 202 -6.28 -16.71 8.94
CA GLY A 202 -5.20 -16.36 9.86
C GLY A 202 -4.77 -14.89 9.73
N LEU A 203 -4.55 -14.40 8.52
CA LEU A 203 -4.16 -13.01 8.22
C LEU A 203 -5.26 -12.00 8.61
N ILE A 204 -6.53 -12.34 8.36
CA ILE A 204 -7.66 -11.52 8.81
C ILE A 204 -7.71 -11.49 10.33
N LEU A 205 -7.52 -12.63 11.01
CA LEU A 205 -7.46 -12.71 12.48
C LEU A 205 -6.37 -11.81 13.08
N GLU A 206 -5.19 -11.70 12.44
CA GLU A 206 -4.13 -10.80 12.89
C GLU A 206 -4.58 -9.33 12.83
N SER A 207 -5.28 -8.95 11.77
CA SER A 207 -5.82 -7.59 11.63
C SER A 207 -6.88 -7.31 12.71
N VAL A 208 -7.82 -8.22 12.89
CA VAL A 208 -8.90 -8.09 13.89
C VAL A 208 -8.36 -8.05 15.31
N GLN A 209 -7.46 -8.97 15.68
CA GLN A 209 -6.91 -8.99 17.04
C GLN A 209 -6.10 -7.72 17.36
N THR A 210 -5.44 -7.13 16.38
CA THR A 210 -4.69 -5.88 16.53
C THR A 210 -5.64 -4.69 16.76
N LEU A 211 -6.72 -4.60 15.98
CA LEU A 211 -7.74 -3.57 16.14
C LEU A 211 -8.44 -3.68 17.50
N PHE A 212 -8.92 -4.86 17.87
CA PHE A 212 -9.69 -5.07 19.11
C PHE A 212 -8.80 -5.28 20.35
N GLY A 213 -7.48 -5.19 20.24
CA GLY A 213 -6.56 -5.35 21.36
C GLY A 213 -6.62 -6.76 22.00
N LYS A 214 -6.82 -7.80 21.19
CA LYS A 214 -6.92 -9.18 21.63
C LYS A 214 -5.75 -10.02 21.14
N LYS A 215 -5.64 -11.25 21.62
CA LYS A 215 -4.65 -12.24 21.19
C LYS A 215 -5.36 -13.57 21.00
N TRP A 216 -5.68 -13.93 19.77
CA TRP A 216 -6.35 -15.18 19.42
C TRP A 216 -5.44 -16.15 18.67
N VAL A 217 -4.50 -15.64 17.88
CA VAL A 217 -3.55 -16.41 17.10
C VAL A 217 -2.16 -15.78 17.22
N SER A 218 -1.10 -16.58 17.18
CA SER A 218 0.26 -16.08 17.14
C SER A 218 0.71 -15.85 15.69
N PRO A 219 1.60 -14.89 15.41
CA PRO A 219 2.16 -14.69 14.07
C PRO A 219 2.79 -15.97 13.49
N SER A 220 3.52 -16.74 14.30
CA SER A 220 4.09 -18.02 13.89
C SER A 220 3.04 -19.04 13.45
N ALA A 221 1.89 -19.09 14.13
CA ALA A 221 0.82 -20.00 13.72
C ALA A 221 0.17 -19.61 12.39
N VAL A 222 0.16 -18.30 12.06
CA VAL A 222 -0.32 -17.81 10.76
C VAL A 222 0.73 -18.05 9.66
N GLU A 223 2.00 -17.78 9.94
CA GLU A 223 3.13 -18.03 9.03
C GLU A 223 3.25 -19.52 8.67
N ASP A 224 3.15 -20.41 9.67
CA ASP A 224 3.20 -21.86 9.50
C ASP A 224 1.88 -22.48 8.99
N VAL A 225 0.82 -21.66 8.82
CA VAL A 225 -0.54 -22.08 8.46
C VAL A 225 -1.05 -23.20 9.38
N ASP A 226 -0.86 -23.04 10.71
CA ASP A 226 -1.33 -24.01 11.72
C ASP A 226 -2.86 -23.96 11.83
N GLU A 227 -3.51 -24.80 11.03
CA GLU A 227 -4.97 -24.86 10.92
C GLU A 227 -5.66 -25.00 12.28
N ALA A 228 -5.14 -25.85 13.17
CA ALA A 228 -5.78 -26.09 14.48
C ALA A 228 -5.74 -24.82 15.36
N LYS A 229 -4.64 -24.08 15.35
CA LYS A 229 -4.52 -22.83 16.10
C LYS A 229 -5.32 -21.69 15.47
N ILE A 230 -5.33 -21.59 14.13
CA ILE A 230 -6.13 -20.59 13.41
C ILE A 230 -7.60 -20.81 13.67
N GLU A 231 -8.12 -22.04 13.55
CA GLU A 231 -9.53 -22.38 13.84
C GLU A 231 -9.92 -22.14 15.30
N LYS A 232 -9.04 -22.44 16.25
CA LYS A 232 -9.25 -22.09 17.65
C LYS A 232 -9.35 -20.59 17.86
N GLY A 233 -8.48 -19.83 17.21
CA GLY A 233 -8.49 -18.36 17.22
C GLY A 233 -9.78 -17.81 16.62
N ARG A 234 -10.16 -18.29 15.44
CA ARG A 234 -11.41 -17.97 14.73
C ARG A 234 -12.65 -18.14 15.63
N LYS A 235 -12.80 -19.29 16.27
CA LYS A 235 -13.91 -19.55 17.20
C LYS A 235 -13.93 -18.57 18.38
N SER A 236 -12.75 -18.19 18.87
CA SER A 236 -12.64 -17.23 19.98
C SER A 236 -12.98 -15.81 19.54
N ALA A 237 -12.52 -15.40 18.34
CA ALA A 237 -12.84 -14.11 17.74
C ALA A 237 -14.35 -13.98 17.47
N LEU A 238 -14.97 -14.99 16.85
CA LEU A 238 -16.41 -15.00 16.57
C LEU A 238 -17.25 -14.86 17.85
N ARG A 239 -16.89 -15.56 18.93
CA ARG A 239 -17.59 -15.41 20.24
C ARG A 239 -17.44 -14.00 20.83
N PHE A 240 -16.34 -13.33 20.56
CA PHE A 240 -16.11 -11.95 21.02
C PHE A 240 -16.90 -10.95 20.18
N LEU A 241 -16.85 -11.10 18.86
CA LEU A 241 -17.50 -10.19 17.92
C LEU A 241 -19.04 -10.28 17.95
N SER A 242 -19.61 -11.44 18.40
CA SER A 242 -21.06 -11.65 18.52
C SER A 242 -21.68 -11.06 19.80
N LYS A 243 -20.90 -10.47 20.67
CA LYS A 243 -21.37 -9.78 21.90
C LYS A 243 -21.56 -8.28 21.67
#